data_591fe3b9efa5dfd45d1034c23f1a3674
#
_entry.id   591fe3b9efa5dfd45d1034c23f1a3674
#
_cell.length_a   1.000
_cell.length_b   1.000
_cell.length_c   1.000
_cell.angle_alpha   90.00
_cell.angle_beta   90.00
_cell.angle_gamma   90.00
#
_symmetry.space_group_name_H-M   'P 1'
#
loop_
_entity.id
_entity.type
_entity.pdbx_description
1 polymer ?
#
loop_
_entity_poly.entity_id
_entity_poly.type
_entity_poly.pdbx_seq_one_letter_code
_entity_poly.pdbx_strand_id
1 'polypeptide(L)'
;KNWRNGKERGPVPTAGELERALFQLAPRDLAESWDNVGLLVGDCGREIHRALIALDVTAGTAAEAKEAGAELLVAHHPVMNCNWSPVQTLRDDSQQGRLLLQLVRDGTAAICMHTNLDAAQGGVNDALARRLGLEQTAVLEGGGGIVRMGLLPEEMPLPAFLALVRERLRPNGIRFADGGRPVRRVAVGGGACGEYFAAAAAAGC
;
A
#
# COMPACT_ATOMS: atom_id res chain seq x y z
N LYS A 1 -10.75 5.99 -19.19
CA LYS A 1 -10.79 5.28 -20.48
C LYS A 1 -11.94 4.30 -20.41
N ASN A 2 -12.96 4.48 -21.24
CA ASN A 2 -14.14 3.62 -21.32
C ASN A 2 -13.77 2.23 -21.83
N TRP A 3 -13.83 1.25 -20.95
CA TRP A 3 -13.81 -0.18 -21.32
C TRP A 3 -15.22 -0.58 -21.78
N ARG A 4 -15.58 -0.30 -23.00
CA ARG A 4 -16.75 -0.88 -23.67
C ARG A 4 -16.25 -1.68 -24.85
N ASN A 5 -15.86 -2.93 -24.61
CA ASN A 5 -15.79 -3.93 -25.66
C ASN A 5 -16.53 -5.17 -25.14
N GLY A 6 -17.60 -5.55 -25.84
CA GLY A 6 -18.52 -6.64 -25.50
C GLY A 6 -17.84 -8.02 -25.58
N LYS A 7 -17.00 -8.30 -24.58
CA LYS A 7 -16.65 -9.67 -24.21
C LYS A 7 -17.69 -10.11 -23.19
N GLU A 8 -18.24 -11.29 -23.35
CA GLU A 8 -19.06 -11.95 -22.34
C GLU A 8 -18.42 -11.76 -20.99
N ARG A 9 -19.16 -11.20 -20.04
CA ARG A 9 -18.66 -11.04 -18.67
C ARG A 9 -18.49 -12.46 -18.14
N GLY A 10 -17.28 -12.82 -17.81
CA GLY A 10 -17.02 -14.04 -17.05
C GLY A 10 -17.81 -14.04 -15.73
N PRO A 11 -17.83 -15.16 -15.00
CA PRO A 11 -18.52 -15.24 -13.73
C PRO A 11 -18.04 -14.11 -12.79
N VAL A 12 -18.98 -13.56 -12.01
CA VAL A 12 -18.67 -12.53 -11.02
C VAL A 12 -17.75 -13.15 -9.98
N PRO A 13 -16.57 -12.56 -9.70
CA PRO A 13 -15.65 -13.14 -8.73
C PRO A 13 -16.17 -13.00 -7.30
N THR A 14 -15.84 -13.96 -6.46
CA THR A 14 -16.08 -13.85 -5.01
C THR A 14 -14.95 -13.08 -4.30
N ALA A 15 -15.20 -12.62 -3.08
CA ALA A 15 -14.18 -11.95 -2.26
C ALA A 15 -12.92 -12.81 -2.07
N GLY A 16 -13.09 -14.12 -1.85
CA GLY A 16 -11.96 -15.05 -1.73
C GLY A 16 -11.21 -15.29 -3.04
N GLU A 17 -11.86 -15.20 -4.19
CA GLU A 17 -11.18 -15.25 -5.50
C GLU A 17 -10.39 -13.98 -5.77
N LEU A 18 -10.91 -12.81 -5.38
CA LEU A 18 -10.20 -11.56 -5.47
C LEU A 18 -8.99 -11.52 -4.53
N GLU A 19 -9.12 -12.03 -3.30
CA GLU A 19 -7.98 -12.19 -2.39
C GLU A 19 -6.88 -13.03 -3.03
N ARG A 20 -7.21 -14.21 -3.56
CA ARG A 20 -6.24 -15.07 -4.26
C ARG A 20 -5.58 -14.37 -5.45
N ALA A 21 -6.34 -13.63 -6.22
CA ALA A 21 -5.80 -12.86 -7.36
C ALA A 21 -4.84 -11.74 -6.89
N LEU A 22 -5.17 -11.05 -5.80
CA LEU A 22 -4.29 -10.04 -5.21
C LEU A 22 -3.01 -10.66 -4.65
N PHE A 23 -3.08 -11.85 -4.05
CA PHE A 23 -1.88 -12.58 -3.60
C PHE A 23 -1.02 -13.14 -4.74
N GLN A 24 -1.53 -13.23 -5.97
CA GLN A 24 -0.68 -13.49 -7.15
C GLN A 24 0.15 -12.25 -7.52
N LEU A 25 -0.35 -11.04 -7.25
CA LEU A 25 0.38 -9.79 -7.50
C LEU A 25 1.36 -9.46 -6.37
N ALA A 26 0.97 -9.71 -5.13
CA ALA A 26 1.76 -9.46 -3.93
C ALA A 26 1.59 -10.64 -2.95
N PRO A 27 2.41 -11.68 -3.08
CA PRO A 27 2.33 -12.89 -2.27
C PRO A 27 2.27 -12.62 -0.77
N ARG A 28 1.48 -13.43 -0.06
CA ARG A 28 1.27 -13.25 1.38
C ARG A 28 2.55 -13.42 2.21
N ASP A 29 3.45 -14.29 1.77
CA ASP A 29 4.72 -14.58 2.41
C ASP A 29 5.75 -13.45 2.32
N LEU A 30 5.47 -12.41 1.51
CA LEU A 30 6.24 -11.17 1.50
C LEU A 30 5.86 -10.22 2.64
N ALA A 31 4.77 -10.49 3.36
CA ALA A 31 4.36 -9.65 4.48
C ALA A 31 5.31 -9.84 5.67
N GLU A 32 5.55 -8.74 6.39
CA GLU A 32 6.26 -8.79 7.66
C GLU A 32 5.54 -9.70 8.67
N SER A 33 6.29 -10.38 9.52
CA SER A 33 5.77 -11.39 10.45
C SER A 33 4.73 -10.86 11.45
N TRP A 34 4.73 -9.56 11.71
CA TRP A 34 3.80 -8.87 12.60
C TRP A 34 2.56 -8.35 11.86
N ASP A 35 2.55 -8.42 10.52
CA ASP A 35 1.49 -7.81 9.70
C ASP A 35 0.25 -8.70 9.59
N ASN A 36 -0.85 -8.10 9.15
CA ASN A 36 -2.11 -8.79 8.93
C ASN A 36 -2.70 -8.41 7.57
N VAL A 37 -2.49 -9.25 6.57
CA VAL A 37 -2.90 -9.00 5.17
C VAL A 37 -3.91 -10.04 4.68
N GLY A 38 -4.69 -9.68 3.69
CA GLY A 38 -5.72 -10.49 3.05
C GLY A 38 -7.14 -10.05 3.41
N LEU A 39 -8.10 -10.96 3.29
CA LEU A 39 -9.49 -10.72 3.63
C LEU A 39 -9.67 -10.72 5.16
N LEU A 40 -9.75 -9.53 5.73
CA LEU A 40 -9.81 -9.34 7.19
C LEU A 40 -11.25 -9.28 7.73
N VAL A 41 -12.19 -8.85 6.90
CA VAL A 41 -13.62 -8.76 7.25
C VAL A 41 -14.45 -9.21 6.06
N GLY A 42 -15.47 -10.02 6.29
CA GLY A 42 -16.46 -10.35 5.28
C GLY A 42 -16.56 -11.84 4.95
N ASP A 43 -17.48 -12.17 4.05
CA ASP A 43 -17.75 -13.51 3.59
C ASP A 43 -16.91 -13.81 2.34
N CYS A 44 -16.08 -14.86 2.39
CA CYS A 44 -15.24 -15.29 1.28
C CYS A 44 -16.03 -15.68 0.02
N GLY A 45 -17.25 -16.19 0.21
CA GLY A 45 -18.12 -16.62 -0.88
C GLY A 45 -18.96 -15.51 -1.51
N ARG A 46 -18.93 -14.30 -0.95
CA ARG A 46 -19.72 -13.17 -1.47
C ARG A 46 -19.25 -12.76 -2.86
N GLU A 47 -20.16 -12.69 -3.82
CA GLU A 47 -19.92 -12.11 -5.14
C GLU A 47 -19.65 -10.60 -5.04
N ILE A 48 -18.64 -10.13 -5.78
CA ILE A 48 -18.20 -8.75 -5.80
C ILE A 48 -18.36 -8.14 -7.18
N HIS A 49 -19.32 -7.24 -7.31
CA HIS A 49 -19.59 -6.51 -8.56
C HIS A 49 -18.86 -5.16 -8.59
N ARG A 50 -18.60 -4.60 -7.41
CA ARG A 50 -17.91 -3.31 -7.25
C ARG A 50 -16.99 -3.31 -6.04
N ALA A 51 -15.78 -2.81 -6.25
CA ALA A 51 -14.82 -2.57 -5.19
C ALA A 51 -14.47 -1.08 -5.09
N LEU A 52 -14.33 -0.57 -3.87
CA LEU A 52 -13.72 0.72 -3.58
C LEU A 52 -12.28 0.49 -3.15
N ILE A 53 -11.35 1.25 -3.72
CA ILE A 53 -9.92 1.19 -3.36
C ILE A 53 -9.57 2.44 -2.54
N ALA A 54 -8.98 2.25 -1.38
CA ALA A 54 -8.60 3.32 -0.46
C ALA A 54 -7.23 3.05 0.17
N LEU A 55 -6.63 4.07 0.78
CA LEU A 55 -5.43 3.88 1.60
C LEU A 55 -5.79 3.21 2.93
N ASP A 56 -6.85 3.70 3.56
CA ASP A 56 -7.33 3.28 4.87
C ASP A 56 -8.78 2.82 4.84
N VAL A 57 -9.11 1.85 5.69
CA VAL A 57 -10.50 1.54 6.02
C VAL A 57 -10.90 2.41 7.20
N THR A 58 -11.71 3.42 6.94
CA THR A 58 -12.24 4.38 7.92
C THR A 58 -13.77 4.38 7.91
N ALA A 59 -14.40 5.02 8.89
CA ALA A 59 -15.85 5.23 8.85
C ALA A 59 -16.30 6.00 7.60
N GLY A 60 -15.46 6.95 7.14
CA GLY A 60 -15.71 7.71 5.90
C GLY A 60 -15.66 6.84 4.65
N THR A 61 -14.58 6.05 4.46
CA THR A 61 -14.46 5.15 3.31
C THR A 61 -15.47 4.01 3.34
N ALA A 62 -15.88 3.53 4.53
CA ALA A 62 -16.95 2.57 4.68
C ALA A 62 -18.32 3.16 4.26
N ALA A 63 -18.61 4.41 4.63
CA ALA A 63 -19.82 5.11 4.20
C ALA A 63 -19.82 5.33 2.67
N GLU A 64 -18.70 5.76 2.10
CA GLU A 64 -18.53 5.94 0.65
C GLU A 64 -18.72 4.62 -0.10
N ALA A 65 -18.17 3.51 0.39
CA ALA A 65 -18.38 2.19 -0.18
C ALA A 65 -19.87 1.82 -0.23
N LYS A 66 -20.59 2.05 0.88
CA LYS A 66 -22.02 1.82 0.97
C LYS A 66 -22.81 2.67 -0.02
N GLU A 67 -22.54 3.97 -0.09
CA GLU A 67 -23.19 4.89 -1.04
C GLU A 67 -22.91 4.51 -2.50
N ALA A 68 -21.70 4.09 -2.80
CA ALA A 68 -21.32 3.60 -4.11
C ALA A 68 -21.86 2.23 -4.45
N GLY A 69 -22.46 1.51 -3.49
CA GLY A 69 -22.89 0.11 -3.65
C GLY A 69 -21.71 -0.83 -3.86
N ALA A 70 -20.56 -0.56 -3.24
CA ALA A 70 -19.39 -1.42 -3.28
C ALA A 70 -19.50 -2.50 -2.18
N GLU A 71 -19.38 -3.75 -2.59
CA GLU A 71 -19.39 -4.91 -1.69
C GLU A 71 -18.01 -5.18 -1.05
N LEU A 72 -16.94 -4.57 -1.61
CA LEU A 72 -15.58 -4.77 -1.18
C LEU A 72 -14.84 -3.44 -1.04
N LEU A 73 -14.12 -3.28 0.08
CA LEU A 73 -13.03 -2.32 0.25
C LEU A 73 -11.69 -3.06 0.05
N VAL A 74 -10.85 -2.55 -0.83
CA VAL A 74 -9.44 -2.95 -0.91
C VAL A 74 -8.59 -1.80 -0.38
N ALA A 75 -7.89 -2.02 0.71
CA ALA A 75 -7.09 -1.00 1.37
C ALA A 75 -5.63 -1.42 1.50
N HIS A 76 -4.76 -0.44 1.72
CA HIS A 76 -3.35 -0.69 2.03
C HIS A 76 -3.19 -1.05 3.50
N HIS A 77 -3.63 -0.18 4.41
CA HIS A 77 -3.46 -0.41 5.84
C HIS A 77 -4.46 -1.43 6.39
N PRO A 78 -4.00 -2.38 7.24
CA PRO A 78 -4.86 -3.37 7.87
C PRO A 78 -5.92 -2.73 8.76
N VAL A 79 -7.17 -3.17 8.61
CA VAL A 79 -8.29 -2.68 9.42
C VAL A 79 -8.29 -3.23 10.83
N MET A 80 -7.54 -4.31 11.10
CA MET A 80 -7.47 -4.96 12.41
C MET A 80 -6.24 -5.85 12.56
N ASN A 81 -5.90 -6.17 13.82
CA ASN A 81 -4.93 -7.20 14.20
C ASN A 81 -3.52 -7.05 13.61
N CYS A 82 -3.00 -5.83 13.53
CA CYS A 82 -1.58 -5.59 13.43
C CYS A 82 -1.02 -5.22 14.82
N ASN A 83 0.29 -5.23 14.99
CA ASN A 83 0.93 -5.03 16.30
C ASN A 83 0.47 -3.78 17.05
N TRP A 84 0.17 -2.72 16.33
CA TRP A 84 -0.29 -1.44 16.94
C TRP A 84 -1.80 -1.35 17.14
N SER A 85 -2.60 -2.31 16.65
CA SER A 85 -4.05 -2.27 16.72
C SER A 85 -4.67 -3.66 16.89
N PRO A 86 -4.34 -4.41 17.96
CA PRO A 86 -4.96 -5.71 18.20
C PRO A 86 -6.44 -5.54 18.55
N VAL A 87 -7.31 -6.30 17.87
CA VAL A 87 -8.75 -6.37 18.18
C VAL A 87 -9.04 -7.67 18.94
N GLN A 88 -9.32 -7.55 20.22
CA GLN A 88 -9.68 -8.68 21.09
C GLN A 88 -11.19 -8.77 21.34
N THR A 89 -11.89 -7.67 21.18
CA THR A 89 -13.36 -7.61 21.38
C THR A 89 -14.00 -6.82 20.25
N LEU A 90 -15.19 -7.25 19.84
CA LEU A 90 -15.99 -6.57 18.83
C LEU A 90 -17.17 -5.86 19.50
N ARG A 91 -16.97 -4.60 19.91
CA ARG A 91 -17.93 -3.80 20.68
C ARG A 91 -18.06 -2.41 20.07
N ASP A 92 -19.21 -1.78 20.25
CA ASP A 92 -19.52 -0.45 19.71
C ASP A 92 -19.09 0.72 20.61
N ASP A 93 -18.47 0.44 21.75
CA ASP A 93 -17.93 1.43 22.68
C ASP A 93 -16.50 1.92 22.26
N SER A 94 -15.88 1.31 21.25
CA SER A 94 -14.62 1.74 20.65
C SER A 94 -14.80 2.17 19.18
N GLN A 95 -13.93 3.05 18.69
CA GLN A 95 -13.95 3.48 17.29
C GLN A 95 -13.72 2.30 16.33
N GLN A 96 -12.75 1.45 16.65
CA GLN A 96 -12.41 0.25 15.88
C GLN A 96 -13.58 -0.74 15.84
N GLY A 97 -14.20 -1.01 17.00
CA GLY A 97 -15.32 -1.92 17.07
C GLY A 97 -16.54 -1.41 16.31
N ARG A 98 -16.84 -0.10 16.39
CA ARG A 98 -17.92 0.51 15.58
C ARG A 98 -17.68 0.33 14.09
N LEU A 99 -16.46 0.56 13.62
CA LEU A 99 -16.09 0.40 12.21
C LEU A 99 -16.27 -1.04 11.74
N LEU A 100 -15.75 -2.01 12.48
CA LEU A 100 -15.88 -3.43 12.13
C LEU A 100 -17.34 -3.89 12.12
N LEU A 101 -18.13 -3.48 13.15
CA LEU A 101 -19.56 -3.77 13.20
C LEU A 101 -20.32 -3.12 12.04
N GLN A 102 -19.93 -1.91 11.64
CA GLN A 102 -20.52 -1.24 10.46
C GLN A 102 -20.25 -2.05 9.19
N LEU A 103 -19.00 -2.44 8.92
CA LEU A 103 -18.66 -3.26 7.75
C LEU A 103 -19.48 -4.55 7.69
N VAL A 104 -19.59 -5.24 8.84
CA VAL A 104 -20.36 -6.48 8.93
C VAL A 104 -21.85 -6.24 8.68
N ARG A 105 -22.45 -5.20 9.27
CA ARG A 105 -23.88 -4.86 9.10
C ARG A 105 -24.19 -4.42 7.66
N ASP A 106 -23.28 -3.68 7.03
CA ASP A 106 -23.43 -3.22 5.65
C ASP A 106 -23.09 -4.34 4.63
N GLY A 107 -22.57 -5.47 5.12
CA GLY A 107 -22.11 -6.57 4.28
C GLY A 107 -20.92 -6.18 3.39
N THR A 108 -20.12 -5.20 3.77
CA THR A 108 -18.95 -4.76 3.03
C THR A 108 -17.74 -5.56 3.50
N ALA A 109 -17.13 -6.31 2.59
CA ALA A 109 -15.88 -7.01 2.84
C ALA A 109 -14.69 -6.05 2.83
N ALA A 110 -13.60 -6.40 3.53
CA ALA A 110 -12.36 -5.62 3.52
C ALA A 110 -11.14 -6.52 3.30
N ILE A 111 -10.41 -6.27 2.21
CA ILE A 111 -9.11 -6.89 1.92
C ILE A 111 -8.04 -5.82 2.13
N CYS A 112 -6.96 -6.19 2.83
CA CYS A 112 -5.81 -5.32 3.04
C CYS A 112 -4.55 -5.92 2.42
N MET A 113 -3.81 -5.09 1.67
CA MET A 113 -2.55 -5.43 1.02
C MET A 113 -1.52 -4.40 1.49
N HIS A 114 -0.69 -4.78 2.47
CA HIS A 114 0.16 -3.87 3.22
C HIS A 114 1.65 -4.12 2.94
N THR A 115 2.42 -4.61 3.89
CA THR A 115 3.86 -4.82 3.71
C THR A 115 4.20 -5.81 2.60
N ASN A 116 3.32 -6.77 2.31
CA ASN A 116 3.47 -7.65 1.16
C ASN A 116 3.41 -6.87 -0.17
N LEU A 117 2.54 -5.85 -0.28
CA LEU A 117 2.47 -4.99 -1.46
C LEU A 117 3.64 -4.00 -1.51
N ASP A 118 4.16 -3.57 -0.35
CA ASP A 118 5.38 -2.76 -0.29
C ASP A 118 6.60 -3.53 -0.79
N ALA A 119 6.71 -4.83 -0.44
CA ALA A 119 7.82 -5.70 -0.81
C ALA A 119 7.70 -6.27 -2.23
N ALA A 120 6.48 -6.41 -2.76
CA ALA A 120 6.22 -7.04 -4.05
C ALA A 120 6.94 -6.34 -5.21
N GLN A 121 7.37 -7.13 -6.20
CA GLN A 121 7.82 -6.61 -7.48
C GLN A 121 6.66 -5.90 -8.19
N GLY A 122 6.88 -4.67 -8.63
CA GLY A 122 5.84 -3.82 -9.21
C GLY A 122 4.91 -3.17 -8.18
N GLY A 123 5.12 -3.44 -6.89
CA GLY A 123 4.35 -2.90 -5.78
C GLY A 123 4.62 -1.42 -5.48
N VAL A 124 4.31 -1.00 -4.23
CA VAL A 124 4.34 0.42 -3.83
C VAL A 124 5.71 1.04 -4.03
N ASN A 125 6.78 0.38 -3.56
CA ASN A 125 8.12 0.98 -3.60
C ASN A 125 8.75 0.95 -4.99
N ASP A 126 8.40 -0.01 -5.83
CA ASP A 126 8.76 0.03 -7.25
C ASP A 126 8.00 1.16 -7.98
N ALA A 127 6.74 1.39 -7.63
CA ALA A 127 5.97 2.50 -8.17
C ALA A 127 6.55 3.86 -7.73
N LEU A 128 6.99 3.97 -6.47
CA LEU A 128 7.63 5.15 -5.91
C LEU A 128 8.96 5.46 -6.63
N ALA A 129 9.83 4.45 -6.78
CA ALA A 129 11.10 4.57 -7.52
C ALA A 129 10.87 5.01 -8.96
N ARG A 130 9.93 4.38 -9.66
CA ARG A 130 9.54 4.73 -11.03
C ARG A 130 8.97 6.15 -11.12
N ARG A 131 8.18 6.58 -10.14
CA ARG A 131 7.63 7.93 -10.08
C ARG A 131 8.71 8.99 -9.95
N LEU A 132 9.78 8.70 -9.23
CA LEU A 132 10.96 9.57 -9.13
C LEU A 132 11.85 9.51 -10.38
N GLY A 133 11.65 8.56 -11.28
CA GLY A 133 12.45 8.37 -12.47
C GLY A 133 13.79 7.68 -12.19
N LEU A 134 13.83 6.84 -11.16
CA LEU A 134 15.02 6.06 -10.86
C LEU A 134 15.23 4.94 -11.89
N GLU A 135 16.45 4.80 -12.35
CA GLU A 135 16.92 3.74 -13.23
C GLU A 135 17.69 2.68 -12.46
N GLN A 136 17.88 1.50 -13.06
CA GLN A 136 18.62 0.37 -12.48
C GLN A 136 18.14 0.04 -11.04
N THR A 137 16.82 0.02 -10.88
CA THR A 137 16.22 -0.19 -9.56
C THR A 137 16.42 -1.64 -9.07
N ALA A 138 16.78 -1.77 -7.80
CA ALA A 138 16.93 -3.04 -7.12
C ALA A 138 16.44 -2.94 -5.67
N VAL A 139 16.19 -4.08 -5.04
CA VAL A 139 15.97 -4.15 -3.59
C VAL A 139 17.25 -3.74 -2.88
N LEU A 140 17.15 -2.84 -1.90
CA LEU A 140 18.29 -2.45 -1.06
C LEU A 140 18.65 -3.62 -0.14
N GLU A 141 19.91 -4.04 -0.16
CA GLU A 141 20.42 -5.01 0.81
C GLU A 141 20.34 -4.42 2.24
N GLY A 142 19.80 -5.19 3.19
CA GLY A 142 19.48 -4.70 4.52
C GLY A 142 18.25 -3.77 4.61
N GLY A 143 17.50 -3.62 3.52
CA GLY A 143 16.29 -2.80 3.45
C GLY A 143 14.98 -3.56 3.71
N GLY A 144 15.03 -4.70 4.42
CA GLY A 144 13.85 -5.48 4.79
C GLY A 144 13.03 -6.05 3.62
N GLY A 145 13.61 -6.13 2.40
CA GLY A 145 12.86 -6.50 1.21
C GLY A 145 11.94 -5.39 0.66
N ILE A 146 11.69 -4.35 1.45
CA ILE A 146 10.75 -3.25 1.17
C ILE A 146 11.43 -2.12 0.40
N VAL A 147 12.60 -1.66 0.84
CA VAL A 147 13.26 -0.48 0.28
C VAL A 147 13.82 -0.77 -1.11
N ARG A 148 13.59 0.15 -2.03
CA ARG A 148 14.20 0.15 -3.37
C ARG A 148 15.33 1.15 -3.45
N MET A 149 16.39 0.79 -4.17
CA MET A 149 17.51 1.66 -4.50
C MET A 149 17.59 1.79 -6.02
N GLY A 150 18.01 2.97 -6.50
CA GLY A 150 18.22 3.22 -7.92
C GLY A 150 19.07 4.46 -8.17
N LEU A 151 19.30 4.77 -9.43
CA LEU A 151 20.07 5.92 -9.85
C LEU A 151 19.16 6.95 -10.51
N LEU A 152 19.38 8.23 -10.25
CA LEU A 152 18.87 9.29 -11.09
C LEU A 152 19.56 9.23 -12.46
N PRO A 153 18.90 9.63 -13.57
CA PRO A 153 19.53 9.72 -14.88
C PRO A 153 20.82 10.57 -14.88
N GLU A 154 20.80 11.65 -14.12
CA GLU A 154 21.93 12.56 -13.91
C GLU A 154 22.09 12.91 -12.44
N GLU A 155 23.35 13.21 -12.06
CA GLU A 155 23.64 13.75 -10.74
C GLU A 155 23.11 15.18 -10.64
N MET A 156 22.48 15.52 -9.49
CA MET A 156 21.96 16.86 -9.29
C MET A 156 22.18 17.38 -7.87
N PRO A 157 22.28 18.71 -7.67
CA PRO A 157 22.38 19.28 -6.34
C PRO A 157 21.09 19.05 -5.54
N LEU A 158 21.22 18.97 -4.21
CA LEU A 158 20.08 18.68 -3.30
C LEU A 158 18.85 19.58 -3.55
N PRO A 159 18.96 20.89 -3.77
CA PRO A 159 17.78 21.73 -4.04
C PRO A 159 17.00 21.30 -5.30
N ALA A 160 17.69 20.85 -6.35
CA ALA A 160 17.07 20.36 -7.56
C ALA A 160 16.37 19.01 -7.32
N PHE A 161 17.00 18.11 -6.55
CA PHE A 161 16.38 16.86 -6.13
C PHE A 161 15.11 17.08 -5.28
N LEU A 162 15.15 18.01 -4.34
CA LEU A 162 13.96 18.36 -3.54
C LEU A 162 12.83 18.94 -4.41
N ALA A 163 13.16 19.72 -5.42
CA ALA A 163 12.19 20.22 -6.40
C ALA A 163 11.56 19.06 -7.21
N LEU A 164 12.38 18.10 -7.66
CA LEU A 164 11.92 16.88 -8.34
C LEU A 164 10.97 16.06 -7.45
N VAL A 165 11.33 15.84 -6.19
CA VAL A 165 10.48 15.12 -5.22
C VAL A 165 9.14 15.84 -5.04
N ARG A 166 9.16 17.17 -4.87
CA ARG A 166 7.95 17.98 -4.75
C ARG A 166 7.04 17.88 -5.95
N GLU A 167 7.60 17.95 -7.14
CA GLU A 167 6.86 17.86 -8.41
C GLU A 167 6.25 16.46 -8.59
N ARG A 168 7.07 15.42 -8.41
CA ARG A 168 6.68 14.04 -8.74
C ARG A 168 5.79 13.40 -7.70
N LEU A 169 6.03 13.64 -6.41
CA LEU A 169 5.30 13.01 -5.33
C LEU A 169 4.23 13.90 -4.69
N ARG A 170 4.31 15.24 -4.86
CA ARG A 170 3.37 16.23 -4.32
C ARG A 170 3.11 16.06 -2.81
N PRO A 171 4.15 15.93 -1.99
CA PRO A 171 3.97 15.77 -0.55
C PRO A 171 3.45 17.06 0.09
N ASN A 172 2.75 16.93 1.24
CA ASN A 172 2.31 18.09 2.03
C ASN A 172 3.48 18.90 2.62
N GLY A 173 4.64 18.29 2.78
CA GLY A 173 5.86 18.92 3.26
C GLY A 173 7.06 18.00 3.06
N ILE A 174 8.28 18.58 3.03
CA ILE A 174 9.52 17.84 2.93
C ILE A 174 10.40 18.26 4.10
N ARG A 175 10.87 17.29 4.87
CA ARG A 175 11.96 17.47 5.84
C ARG A 175 13.20 16.83 5.25
N PHE A 176 14.34 17.49 5.39
CA PHE A 176 15.60 17.00 4.85
C PHE A 176 16.78 17.37 5.75
N ALA A 177 17.85 16.62 5.58
CA ALA A 177 19.19 16.98 6.06
C ALA A 177 20.12 17.02 4.84
N ASP A 178 20.99 18.03 4.79
CA ASP A 178 21.94 18.16 3.70
C ASP A 178 23.22 17.39 4.03
N GLY A 179 23.53 16.38 3.22
CA GLY A 179 24.76 15.61 3.30
C GLY A 179 25.99 16.28 2.65
N GLY A 180 25.82 17.50 2.11
CA GLY A 180 26.89 18.29 1.52
C GLY A 180 27.42 17.74 0.17
N ARG A 181 26.69 16.84 -0.49
CA ARG A 181 27.09 16.23 -1.77
C ARG A 181 25.90 16.18 -2.75
N PRO A 182 26.15 16.18 -4.07
CA PRO A 182 25.12 15.99 -5.04
C PRO A 182 24.44 14.61 -4.92
N VAL A 183 23.20 14.52 -5.38
CA VAL A 183 22.38 13.30 -5.34
C VAL A 183 22.43 12.58 -6.66
N ARG A 184 22.86 11.32 -6.66
CA ARG A 184 22.84 10.42 -7.82
C ARG A 184 22.14 9.11 -7.48
N ARG A 185 22.52 8.49 -6.36
CA ARG A 185 21.96 7.25 -5.87
C ARG A 185 20.90 7.55 -4.81
N VAL A 186 19.73 6.94 -4.95
CA VAL A 186 18.58 7.22 -4.11
C VAL A 186 17.99 5.91 -3.62
N ALA A 187 17.75 5.82 -2.31
CA ALA A 187 16.91 4.79 -1.72
C ALA A 187 15.53 5.36 -1.44
N VAL A 188 14.48 4.58 -1.71
CA VAL A 188 13.09 4.95 -1.46
C VAL A 188 12.37 3.87 -0.67
N GLY A 189 11.54 4.29 0.27
CA GLY A 189 10.65 3.42 1.04
C GLY A 189 9.39 4.18 1.43
N GLY A 190 8.22 3.54 1.25
CA GLY A 190 6.95 4.02 1.74
C GLY A 190 6.79 3.72 3.22
N GLY A 191 6.08 4.60 3.96
CA GLY A 191 5.84 4.42 5.38
C GLY A 191 7.06 4.74 6.27
N ALA A 192 7.17 4.08 7.42
CA ALA A 192 8.17 4.34 8.44
C ALA A 192 9.48 3.56 8.18
N CYS A 193 10.24 3.96 7.17
CA CYS A 193 11.48 3.28 6.75
C CYS A 193 12.76 3.83 7.42
N GLY A 194 12.64 4.58 8.52
CA GLY A 194 13.80 5.18 9.19
C GLY A 194 14.84 4.19 9.70
N GLU A 195 14.45 2.98 10.01
CA GLU A 195 15.35 1.88 10.44
C GLU A 195 16.34 1.44 9.35
N TYR A 196 16.00 1.66 8.06
CA TYR A 196 16.83 1.30 6.92
C TYR A 196 17.81 2.38 6.49
N PHE A 197 17.83 3.51 7.20
CA PHE A 197 18.72 4.65 6.87
C PHE A 197 20.20 4.25 6.85
N ALA A 198 20.63 3.45 7.82
CA ALA A 198 22.02 3.00 7.89
C ALA A 198 22.41 2.14 6.67
N ALA A 199 21.53 1.25 6.22
CA ALA A 199 21.74 0.43 5.04
C ALA A 199 21.79 1.29 3.77
N ALA A 200 20.89 2.27 3.63
CA ALA A 200 20.89 3.21 2.51
C ALA A 200 22.17 4.05 2.46
N ALA A 201 22.63 4.57 3.61
CA ALA A 201 23.88 5.31 3.71
C ALA A 201 25.11 4.45 3.35
N ALA A 202 25.16 3.20 3.82
CA ALA A 202 26.22 2.25 3.50
C ALA A 202 26.26 1.90 2.00
N ALA A 203 25.10 1.87 1.34
CA ALA A 203 24.97 1.69 -0.12
C ALA A 203 25.33 2.95 -0.92
N GLY A 204 25.64 4.07 -0.25
CA GLY A 204 26.01 5.33 -0.89
C GLY A 204 24.84 6.18 -1.39
N CYS A 205 23.64 5.97 -0.82
CA CYS A 205 22.46 6.77 -1.13
C CYS A 205 22.45 8.09 -0.38
#